data_87f21df7e23997dc664c9db4cf1d4876
#
_entry.id   87f21df7e23997dc664c9db4cf1d4876
#
_cell.length_a   1.000
_cell.length_b   1.000
_cell.length_c   1.000
_cell.angle_alpha   90.00
_cell.angle_beta   90.00
_cell.angle_gamma   90.00
#
_symmetry.space_group_name_H-M   'P 1'
#
loop_
_entity.id
_entity.type
_entity.pdbx_description
1 polymer ?
#
loop_
_entity_poly.entity_id
_entity_poly.type
_entity_poly.pdbx_seq_one_letter_code
_entity_poly.pdbx_strand_id
1 'polypeptide(L)'
;MSEFQTKLNSVPSGGFLTDRDKDKKPILDVRELGIDFGGLTAVDGFNLMIGRNEITGLIGPNGAGKTTVFNLFTNVYQPTRGSILIDGMPTAGKKTYQVNRMGVARTFQNIRLFKELSVIDNIKVGLHESMKYNLASSLVRLPNYWKEEKKCTERAFELLDIFHMADLANVPAGSLPYGAQRRLEIMRALATSPKLLLLDEPAAGMNPSETAELTETIRRIRDEFNIAVLLIEHDMSLVMGICEGIAVLNFGRIIAKGTPDEIRNNPQVIEAYLGKKEG
;
A
#
# COMPACT_ATOMS: atom_id res chain seq x y z
N MET A 1 2.15 -11.24 -34.79
CA MET A 1 2.24 -10.46 -33.53
C MET A 1 1.72 -9.08 -33.85
N SER A 2 0.70 -8.61 -33.12
CA SER A 2 0.08 -7.32 -33.41
C SER A 2 1.05 -6.17 -33.06
N GLU A 3 0.94 -5.02 -33.73
CA GLU A 3 1.71 -3.80 -33.43
C GLU A 3 1.64 -3.41 -31.95
N PHE A 4 0.55 -3.77 -31.29
CA PHE A 4 0.32 -3.62 -29.86
C PHE A 4 1.28 -4.46 -29.00
N GLN A 5 1.54 -5.72 -29.36
CA GLN A 5 2.51 -6.56 -28.66
C GLN A 5 3.96 -6.09 -28.85
N THR A 6 4.28 -5.52 -30.00
CA THR A 6 5.62 -4.96 -30.27
C THR A 6 5.87 -3.70 -29.42
N LYS A 7 4.84 -2.85 -29.21
CA LYS A 7 4.93 -1.67 -28.33
C LYS A 7 5.02 -2.02 -26.84
N LEU A 8 4.32 -3.08 -26.39
CA LEU A 8 4.42 -3.58 -25.01
C LEU A 8 5.82 -4.07 -24.64
N ASN A 9 6.57 -4.62 -25.59
CA ASN A 9 7.95 -5.05 -25.41
C ASN A 9 8.94 -3.89 -25.22
N SER A 10 8.52 -2.62 -25.45
CA SER A 10 9.35 -1.43 -25.27
C SER A 10 9.30 -0.83 -23.86
N VAL A 11 8.41 -1.33 -22.97
CA VAL A 11 8.37 -0.91 -21.56
C VAL A 11 9.59 -1.49 -20.84
N PRO A 12 10.48 -0.66 -20.24
CA PRO A 12 11.65 -1.18 -19.57
C PRO A 12 11.29 -2.23 -18.54
N SER A 13 11.85 -3.42 -18.67
CA SER A 13 11.72 -4.51 -17.71
C SER A 13 12.64 -4.23 -16.53
N GLY A 14 12.07 -3.80 -15.40
CA GLY A 14 12.84 -3.53 -14.18
C GLY A 14 13.41 -2.10 -14.10
N GLY A 15 13.86 -1.75 -12.93
CA GLY A 15 14.38 -0.44 -12.58
C GLY A 15 13.42 0.36 -11.70
N PHE A 16 13.98 1.32 -11.00
CA PHE A 16 13.21 2.25 -10.18
C PHE A 16 12.36 3.16 -11.08
N LEU A 17 11.19 3.56 -10.57
CA LEU A 17 10.32 4.52 -11.24
C LEU A 17 10.84 5.96 -11.09
N THR A 18 11.66 6.20 -10.07
CA THR A 18 12.22 7.52 -9.75
C THR A 18 13.72 7.44 -9.54
N ASP A 19 14.39 8.58 -9.65
CA ASP A 19 15.83 8.69 -9.38
C ASP A 19 16.18 8.79 -7.88
N ARG A 20 15.17 8.95 -7.02
CA ARG A 20 15.36 9.23 -5.58
C ARG A 20 16.22 8.19 -4.87
N ASP A 21 15.97 6.92 -5.13
CA ASP A 21 16.60 5.80 -4.43
C ASP A 21 17.31 4.80 -5.37
N LYS A 22 17.65 5.23 -6.60
CA LYS A 22 18.25 4.35 -7.64
C LYS A 22 19.54 3.66 -7.20
N ASP A 23 20.29 4.29 -6.30
CA ASP A 23 21.57 3.76 -5.80
C ASP A 23 21.39 2.95 -4.50
N LYS A 24 20.17 2.82 -3.99
CA LYS A 24 19.85 2.08 -2.77
C LYS A 24 19.20 0.74 -3.10
N LYS A 25 19.32 -0.20 -2.17
CA LYS A 25 18.59 -1.46 -2.25
C LYS A 25 17.08 -1.19 -2.19
N PRO A 26 16.28 -1.65 -3.17
CA PRO A 26 14.85 -1.43 -3.19
C PRO A 26 14.16 -2.06 -1.97
N ILE A 27 13.05 -1.46 -1.53
CA ILE A 27 12.20 -2.07 -0.52
C ILE A 27 11.32 -3.16 -1.13
N LEU A 28 10.86 -2.95 -2.37
CA LEU A 28 10.13 -3.93 -3.17
C LEU A 28 10.87 -4.16 -4.49
N ASP A 29 11.14 -5.41 -4.81
CA ASP A 29 11.69 -5.83 -6.10
C ASP A 29 10.85 -6.99 -6.65
N VAL A 30 10.17 -6.74 -7.75
CA VAL A 30 9.23 -7.67 -8.40
C VAL A 30 9.73 -7.97 -9.80
N ARG A 31 9.90 -9.26 -10.11
CA ARG A 31 10.47 -9.72 -11.39
C ARG A 31 9.60 -10.75 -12.04
N GLU A 32 9.22 -10.51 -13.29
CA GLU A 32 8.46 -11.41 -14.18
C GLU A 32 7.23 -12.04 -13.48
N LEU A 33 6.57 -11.25 -12.61
CA LEU A 33 5.48 -11.74 -11.79
C LEU A 33 4.26 -12.10 -12.65
N GLY A 34 3.69 -13.28 -12.40
CA GLY A 34 2.47 -13.72 -13.05
C GLY A 34 1.63 -14.64 -12.20
N ILE A 35 0.32 -14.62 -12.44
CA ILE A 35 -0.63 -15.51 -11.80
C ILE A 35 -1.73 -15.93 -12.79
N ASP A 36 -2.04 -17.22 -12.76
CA ASP A 36 -3.09 -17.84 -13.56
C ASP A 36 -4.18 -18.41 -12.64
N PHE A 37 -5.45 -18.16 -12.98
CA PHE A 37 -6.63 -18.69 -12.32
C PHE A 37 -7.45 -19.52 -13.32
N GLY A 38 -7.44 -20.86 -13.19
CA GLY A 38 -8.31 -21.73 -14.01
C GLY A 38 -8.18 -21.48 -15.52
N GLY A 39 -6.97 -21.20 -16.01
CA GLY A 39 -6.71 -20.91 -17.43
C GLY A 39 -6.79 -19.42 -17.82
N LEU A 40 -7.22 -18.54 -16.92
CA LEU A 40 -7.17 -17.10 -17.12
C LEU A 40 -5.90 -16.52 -16.49
N THR A 41 -5.06 -15.86 -17.30
CA THR A 41 -3.91 -15.11 -16.80
C THR A 41 -4.35 -13.73 -16.31
N ALA A 42 -4.31 -13.52 -15.00
CA ALA A 42 -4.73 -12.25 -14.39
C ALA A 42 -3.60 -11.23 -14.27
N VAL A 43 -2.35 -11.68 -14.15
CA VAL A 43 -1.14 -10.83 -14.18
C VAL A 43 -0.07 -11.59 -14.97
N ASP A 44 0.66 -10.87 -15.83
CA ASP A 44 1.66 -11.48 -16.68
C ASP A 44 2.86 -10.54 -16.91
N GLY A 45 4.08 -11.05 -16.64
CA GLY A 45 5.33 -10.33 -16.85
C GLY A 45 5.42 -8.99 -16.10
N PHE A 46 4.83 -8.92 -14.90
CA PHE A 46 4.81 -7.69 -14.12
C PHE A 46 6.16 -7.47 -13.43
N ASN A 47 6.77 -6.32 -13.71
CA ASN A 47 8.07 -5.91 -13.15
C ASN A 47 7.95 -4.55 -12.49
N LEU A 48 8.35 -4.43 -11.22
CA LEU A 48 8.30 -3.18 -10.46
C LEU A 48 9.38 -3.14 -9.39
N MET A 49 10.09 -2.03 -9.27
CA MET A 49 10.99 -1.74 -8.15
C MET A 49 10.53 -0.45 -7.45
N ILE A 50 10.51 -0.46 -6.12
CA ILE A 50 10.15 0.70 -5.31
C ILE A 50 11.30 1.00 -4.34
N GLY A 51 11.71 2.25 -4.26
CA GLY A 51 12.71 2.76 -3.31
C GLY A 51 12.20 2.77 -1.87
N ARG A 52 13.07 3.19 -0.94
CA ARG A 52 12.78 3.09 0.50
C ARG A 52 11.93 4.21 1.07
N ASN A 53 11.89 5.34 0.38
CA ASN A 53 11.19 6.54 0.81
C ASN A 53 10.62 7.25 -0.41
N GLU A 54 9.66 6.60 -1.08
CA GLU A 54 8.97 7.15 -2.23
C GLU A 54 7.48 6.81 -2.19
N ILE A 55 6.67 7.64 -2.84
CA ILE A 55 5.26 7.39 -3.06
C ILE A 55 5.08 6.99 -4.51
N THR A 56 4.68 5.74 -4.73
CA THR A 56 4.47 5.16 -6.05
C THR A 56 2.98 4.90 -6.28
N GLY A 57 2.48 5.22 -7.47
CA GLY A 57 1.12 4.90 -7.90
C GLY A 57 1.07 3.63 -8.76
N LEU A 58 0.09 2.77 -8.51
CA LEU A 58 -0.31 1.70 -9.42
C LEU A 58 -1.73 1.98 -9.92
N ILE A 59 -1.83 2.48 -11.15
CA ILE A 59 -3.11 2.88 -11.73
C ILE A 59 -3.51 1.98 -12.90
N GLY A 60 -4.72 2.12 -13.39
CA GLY A 60 -5.23 1.38 -14.53
C GLY A 60 -6.75 1.24 -14.48
N PRO A 61 -7.39 0.86 -15.60
CA PRO A 61 -8.84 0.66 -15.68
C PRO A 61 -9.36 -0.36 -14.67
N ASN A 62 -10.68 -0.39 -14.48
CA ASN A 62 -11.33 -1.43 -13.70
C ASN A 62 -11.07 -2.81 -14.33
N GLY A 63 -10.76 -3.80 -13.52
CA GLY A 63 -10.40 -5.13 -14.02
C GLY A 63 -8.96 -5.26 -14.56
N ALA A 64 -8.13 -4.22 -14.50
CA ALA A 64 -6.74 -4.29 -14.97
C ALA A 64 -5.85 -5.26 -14.18
N GLY A 65 -6.27 -5.71 -12.98
CA GLY A 65 -5.51 -6.63 -12.14
C GLY A 65 -4.81 -5.99 -10.92
N LYS A 66 -5.08 -4.71 -10.63
CA LYS A 66 -4.44 -3.96 -9.52
C LYS A 66 -4.58 -4.66 -8.17
N THR A 67 -5.78 -5.01 -7.77
CA THR A 67 -6.06 -5.73 -6.51
C THR A 67 -5.38 -7.11 -6.48
N THR A 68 -5.30 -7.79 -7.64
CA THR A 68 -4.57 -9.06 -7.77
C THR A 68 -3.09 -8.86 -7.48
N VAL A 69 -2.48 -7.80 -7.99
CA VAL A 69 -1.08 -7.44 -7.71
C VAL A 69 -0.88 -7.19 -6.21
N PHE A 70 -1.77 -6.46 -5.53
CA PHE A 70 -1.69 -6.27 -4.08
C PHE A 70 -1.85 -7.58 -3.29
N ASN A 71 -2.73 -8.47 -3.76
CA ASN A 71 -2.89 -9.80 -3.16
C ASN A 71 -1.63 -10.67 -3.31
N LEU A 72 -0.89 -10.51 -4.42
CA LEU A 72 0.40 -11.16 -4.63
C LEU A 72 1.49 -10.56 -3.70
N PHE A 73 1.56 -9.24 -3.56
CA PHE A 73 2.55 -8.58 -2.68
C PHE A 73 2.38 -8.94 -1.21
N THR A 74 1.17 -9.28 -0.79
CA THR A 74 0.86 -9.69 0.58
C THR A 74 0.76 -11.20 0.76
N ASN A 75 1.06 -11.99 -0.29
CA ASN A 75 0.93 -13.45 -0.31
C ASN A 75 -0.47 -13.97 0.09
N VAL A 76 -1.52 -13.18 -0.15
CA VAL A 76 -2.91 -13.68 -0.16
C VAL A 76 -3.06 -14.67 -1.33
N TYR A 77 -2.42 -14.35 -2.46
CA TYR A 77 -2.21 -15.28 -3.58
C TYR A 77 -0.72 -15.58 -3.73
N GLN A 78 -0.38 -16.82 -4.09
CA GLN A 78 0.97 -17.19 -4.47
C GLN A 78 1.13 -17.02 -5.98
N PRO A 79 2.22 -16.40 -6.46
CA PRO A 79 2.45 -16.28 -7.89
C PRO A 79 2.68 -17.65 -8.54
N THR A 80 2.22 -17.83 -9.78
CA THR A 80 2.54 -18.99 -10.60
C THR A 80 3.88 -18.84 -11.30
N ARG A 81 4.31 -17.59 -11.52
CA ARG A 81 5.58 -17.21 -12.18
C ARG A 81 6.20 -16.01 -11.49
N GLY A 82 7.53 -15.87 -11.66
CA GLY A 82 8.29 -14.73 -11.17
C GLY A 82 8.60 -14.76 -9.69
N SER A 83 9.04 -13.62 -9.16
CA SER A 83 9.46 -13.50 -7.76
C SER A 83 9.14 -12.12 -7.19
N ILE A 84 8.95 -12.09 -5.87
CA ILE A 84 8.77 -10.88 -5.07
C ILE A 84 9.79 -10.90 -3.96
N LEU A 85 10.59 -9.85 -3.85
CA LEU A 85 11.52 -9.63 -2.74
C LEU A 85 11.11 -8.38 -1.97
N ILE A 86 11.04 -8.51 -0.66
CA ILE A 86 10.85 -7.40 0.29
C ILE A 86 12.17 -7.20 1.04
N ASP A 87 12.76 -6.02 0.92
CA ASP A 87 14.08 -5.71 1.48
C ASP A 87 15.15 -6.76 1.09
N GLY A 88 15.02 -7.31 -0.14
CA GLY A 88 15.88 -8.35 -0.71
C GLY A 88 15.63 -9.75 -0.17
N MET A 89 14.60 -9.97 0.64
CA MET A 89 14.21 -11.29 1.12
C MET A 89 13.01 -11.81 0.32
N PRO A 90 13.04 -13.07 -0.17
CA PRO A 90 11.93 -13.62 -0.95
C PRO A 90 10.68 -13.86 -0.10
N THR A 91 9.51 -13.61 -0.71
CA THR A 91 8.20 -13.87 -0.08
C THR A 91 7.68 -15.27 -0.38
N ALA A 92 8.26 -15.99 -1.34
CA ALA A 92 7.81 -17.32 -1.75
C ALA A 92 7.63 -18.27 -0.56
N GLY A 93 6.49 -18.96 -0.51
CA GLY A 93 6.15 -19.91 0.56
C GLY A 93 5.81 -19.30 1.92
N LYS A 94 5.87 -17.98 2.06
CA LYS A 94 5.49 -17.30 3.32
C LYS A 94 3.97 -17.14 3.40
N LYS A 95 3.45 -17.12 4.64
CA LYS A 95 2.07 -16.73 4.92
C LYS A 95 1.95 -15.20 5.01
N THR A 96 0.76 -14.65 4.83
CA THR A 96 0.49 -13.20 4.88
C THR A 96 1.05 -12.51 6.13
N TYR A 97 0.89 -13.11 7.32
CA TYR A 97 1.43 -12.54 8.56
C TYR A 97 2.97 -12.50 8.58
N GLN A 98 3.65 -13.44 7.89
CA GLN A 98 5.11 -13.44 7.79
C GLN A 98 5.58 -12.33 6.85
N VAL A 99 4.82 -12.03 5.78
CA VAL A 99 5.09 -10.89 4.89
C VAL A 99 4.89 -9.58 5.66
N ASN A 100 3.86 -9.49 6.52
CA ASN A 100 3.69 -8.33 7.40
C ASN A 100 4.92 -8.13 8.31
N ARG A 101 5.44 -9.19 8.92
CA ARG A 101 6.68 -9.16 9.73
C ARG A 101 7.94 -8.76 8.94
N MET A 102 7.94 -8.92 7.62
CA MET A 102 9.01 -8.40 6.75
C MET A 102 8.91 -6.89 6.56
N GLY A 103 7.84 -6.27 7.03
CA GLY A 103 7.61 -4.83 7.00
C GLY A 103 6.63 -4.38 5.91
N VAL A 104 5.70 -5.22 5.47
CA VAL A 104 4.63 -4.85 4.54
C VAL A 104 3.31 -4.74 5.28
N ALA A 105 2.71 -3.55 5.29
CA ALA A 105 1.34 -3.37 5.77
C ALA A 105 0.41 -2.97 4.62
N ARG A 106 -0.87 -3.32 4.74
CA ARG A 106 -1.89 -3.01 3.73
C ARG A 106 -3.18 -2.54 4.40
N THR A 107 -3.80 -1.50 3.82
CA THR A 107 -5.21 -1.19 4.02
C THR A 107 -6.05 -1.95 2.98
N PHE A 108 -7.35 -2.04 3.19
CA PHE A 108 -8.25 -2.73 2.26
C PHE A 108 -9.26 -1.73 1.69
N GLN A 109 -9.78 -1.99 0.49
CA GLN A 109 -10.82 -1.18 -0.14
C GLN A 109 -12.03 -1.01 0.79
N ASN A 110 -12.50 -2.10 1.40
CA ASN A 110 -13.52 -2.05 2.44
C ASN A 110 -12.86 -1.91 3.81
N ILE A 111 -13.22 -0.89 4.56
CA ILE A 111 -12.69 -0.62 5.90
C ILE A 111 -12.88 -1.83 6.82
N ARG A 112 -11.78 -2.29 7.41
CA ARG A 112 -11.75 -3.45 8.32
C ARG A 112 -11.35 -3.02 9.72
N LEU A 113 -12.24 -2.37 10.44
CA LEU A 113 -12.03 -1.97 11.83
C LEU A 113 -12.77 -2.90 12.80
N PHE A 114 -12.27 -2.97 14.01
CA PHE A 114 -12.99 -3.54 15.16
C PHE A 114 -13.96 -2.47 15.65
N LYS A 115 -15.19 -2.46 15.12
CA LYS A 115 -16.16 -1.37 15.29
C LYS A 115 -16.56 -1.12 16.74
N GLU A 116 -16.58 -2.17 17.56
CA GLU A 116 -16.93 -2.13 18.99
C GLU A 116 -15.76 -1.65 19.88
N LEU A 117 -14.54 -1.70 19.37
CA LEU A 117 -13.37 -1.20 20.09
C LEU A 117 -13.23 0.30 19.91
N SER A 118 -12.61 0.96 20.90
CA SER A 118 -12.25 2.37 20.78
C SER A 118 -11.22 2.61 19.67
N VAL A 119 -11.07 3.86 19.26
CA VAL A 119 -10.06 4.30 18.31
C VAL A 119 -8.67 3.87 18.78
N ILE A 120 -8.31 4.17 20.02
CA ILE A 120 -6.99 3.83 20.57
C ILE A 120 -6.78 2.32 20.65
N ASP A 121 -7.82 1.54 20.99
CA ASP A 121 -7.69 0.08 21.06
C ASP A 121 -7.50 -0.54 19.67
N ASN A 122 -8.13 -0.01 18.63
CA ASN A 122 -7.86 -0.42 17.24
C ASN A 122 -6.37 -0.22 16.87
N ILE A 123 -5.75 0.88 17.27
CA ILE A 123 -4.33 1.13 17.04
C ILE A 123 -3.47 0.17 17.85
N LYS A 124 -3.80 -0.06 19.13
CA LYS A 124 -3.08 -0.98 20.01
C LYS A 124 -3.08 -2.42 19.49
N VAL A 125 -4.15 -2.87 18.82
CA VAL A 125 -4.15 -4.18 18.14
C VAL A 125 -3.02 -4.26 17.10
N GLY A 126 -2.78 -3.19 16.34
CA GLY A 126 -1.65 -3.14 15.40
C GLY A 126 -0.28 -3.14 16.08
N LEU A 127 -0.16 -2.49 17.24
CA LEU A 127 1.08 -2.43 18.03
C LEU A 127 1.41 -3.74 18.74
N HIS A 128 0.44 -4.64 18.92
CA HIS A 128 0.60 -5.87 19.70
C HIS A 128 1.75 -6.77 19.19
N GLU A 129 2.00 -6.81 17.89
CA GLU A 129 3.09 -7.58 17.29
C GLU A 129 4.49 -7.10 17.77
N SER A 130 4.63 -5.83 18.13
CA SER A 130 5.89 -5.23 18.60
C SER A 130 6.14 -5.41 20.10
N MET A 131 5.12 -5.87 20.86
CA MET A 131 5.22 -6.03 22.30
C MET A 131 6.06 -7.25 22.68
N LYS A 132 6.96 -7.06 23.67
CA LYS A 132 7.93 -8.08 24.10
C LYS A 132 7.51 -8.79 25.39
N TYR A 133 6.23 -8.98 25.66
CA TYR A 133 5.79 -9.78 26.79
C TYR A 133 5.16 -11.11 26.33
N ASN A 134 5.34 -12.16 27.13
CA ASN A 134 4.75 -13.47 26.88
C ASN A 134 3.38 -13.61 27.61
N LEU A 135 2.59 -14.60 27.19
CA LEU A 135 1.28 -14.88 27.79
C LEU A 135 1.33 -15.02 29.33
N ALA A 136 2.40 -15.58 29.87
CA ALA A 136 2.54 -15.75 31.31
C ALA A 136 2.68 -14.41 32.07
N SER A 137 3.48 -13.46 31.47
CA SER A 137 3.63 -12.13 32.10
C SER A 137 2.38 -11.27 31.97
N SER A 138 1.55 -11.48 30.93
CA SER A 138 0.26 -10.79 30.84
C SER A 138 -0.79 -11.33 31.78
N LEU A 139 -0.83 -12.64 32.00
CA LEU A 139 -1.76 -13.26 32.97
C LEU A 139 -1.51 -12.79 34.40
N VAL A 140 -0.24 -12.67 34.81
CA VAL A 140 0.14 -12.30 36.20
C VAL A 140 0.34 -10.79 36.35
N ARG A 141 0.18 -9.99 35.26
CA ARG A 141 0.33 -8.52 35.22
C ARG A 141 1.62 -8.04 35.90
N LEU A 142 2.74 -8.69 35.58
CA LEU A 142 4.08 -8.31 36.06
C LEU A 142 4.42 -6.86 35.75
N PRO A 143 5.34 -6.19 36.47
CA PRO A 143 5.74 -4.79 36.21
C PRO A 143 6.14 -4.52 34.79
N ASN A 144 6.73 -5.51 34.08
CA ASN A 144 7.10 -5.39 32.67
C ASN A 144 5.87 -5.27 31.75
N TYR A 145 4.75 -5.92 32.09
CA TYR A 145 3.50 -5.77 31.35
C TYR A 145 3.03 -4.30 31.36
N TRP A 146 2.96 -3.67 32.54
CA TRP A 146 2.52 -2.28 32.66
C TRP A 146 3.43 -1.29 31.95
N LYS A 147 4.75 -1.56 31.94
CA LYS A 147 5.72 -0.74 31.21
C LYS A 147 5.51 -0.80 29.69
N GLU A 148 5.26 -2.00 29.16
CA GLU A 148 5.01 -2.18 27.72
C GLU A 148 3.63 -1.61 27.32
N GLU A 149 2.60 -1.79 28.16
CA GLU A 149 1.27 -1.18 27.95
C GLU A 149 1.34 0.35 27.91
N LYS A 150 2.13 0.96 28.78
CA LYS A 150 2.35 2.41 28.78
C LYS A 150 3.01 2.86 27.47
N LYS A 151 4.06 2.20 27.04
CA LYS A 151 4.71 2.50 25.75
C LYS A 151 3.76 2.32 24.56
N CYS A 152 2.94 1.26 24.58
CA CYS A 152 1.94 1.02 23.56
C CYS A 152 0.93 2.17 23.50
N THR A 153 0.49 2.63 24.66
CA THR A 153 -0.44 3.76 24.76
C THR A 153 0.20 5.05 24.27
N GLU A 154 1.43 5.35 24.67
CA GLU A 154 2.19 6.52 24.22
C GLU A 154 2.35 6.49 22.69
N ARG A 155 2.74 5.36 22.12
CA ARG A 155 2.87 5.19 20.67
C ARG A 155 1.55 5.32 19.92
N ALA A 156 0.44 4.85 20.51
CA ALA A 156 -0.88 5.02 19.94
C ALA A 156 -1.28 6.49 19.91
N PHE A 157 -0.99 7.27 20.95
CA PHE A 157 -1.24 8.71 20.98
C PHE A 157 -0.37 9.48 19.98
N GLU A 158 0.90 9.12 19.79
CA GLU A 158 1.74 9.72 18.73
C GLU A 158 1.09 9.58 17.35
N LEU A 159 0.54 8.40 17.04
CA LEU A 159 -0.20 8.19 15.79
C LEU A 159 -1.47 9.03 15.73
N LEU A 160 -2.23 9.11 16.82
CA LEU A 160 -3.44 9.92 16.89
C LEU A 160 -3.14 11.42 16.69
N ASP A 161 -2.04 11.91 17.20
CA ASP A 161 -1.62 13.33 17.05
C ASP A 161 -1.25 13.64 15.60
N ILE A 162 -0.55 12.73 14.90
CA ILE A 162 -0.22 12.88 13.47
C ILE A 162 -1.48 13.03 12.62
N PHE A 163 -2.54 12.30 12.98
CA PHE A 163 -3.81 12.32 12.25
C PHE A 163 -4.85 13.30 12.82
N HIS A 164 -4.47 14.11 13.81
CA HIS A 164 -5.37 15.05 14.50
C HIS A 164 -6.64 14.39 15.06
N MET A 165 -6.49 13.21 15.65
CA MET A 165 -7.60 12.40 16.18
C MET A 165 -7.46 12.07 17.68
N ALA A 166 -6.60 12.76 18.42
CA ALA A 166 -6.36 12.48 19.84
C ALA A 166 -7.65 12.62 20.68
N ASP A 167 -8.49 13.59 20.39
CA ASP A 167 -9.79 13.80 21.07
C ASP A 167 -10.78 12.66 20.87
N LEU A 168 -10.58 11.85 19.83
CA LEU A 168 -11.43 10.72 19.48
C LEU A 168 -10.93 9.39 20.07
N ALA A 169 -9.83 9.40 20.85
CA ALA A 169 -9.15 8.19 21.31
C ALA A 169 -10.09 7.14 21.95
N ASN A 170 -11.05 7.59 22.76
CA ASN A 170 -11.98 6.75 23.48
C ASN A 170 -13.33 6.52 22.78
N VAL A 171 -13.51 7.09 21.58
CA VAL A 171 -14.74 6.93 20.81
C VAL A 171 -14.76 5.56 20.14
N PRO A 172 -15.91 4.82 20.14
CA PRO A 172 -16.03 3.57 19.40
C PRO A 172 -15.76 3.78 17.90
N ALA A 173 -14.91 2.96 17.30
CA ALA A 173 -14.51 3.11 15.92
C ALA A 173 -15.69 3.09 14.94
N GLY A 174 -16.72 2.32 15.23
CA GLY A 174 -17.93 2.21 14.40
C GLY A 174 -18.78 3.48 14.35
N SER A 175 -18.65 4.40 15.31
CA SER A 175 -19.40 5.67 15.37
C SER A 175 -18.69 6.82 14.64
N LEU A 176 -17.47 6.62 14.18
CA LEU A 176 -16.72 7.64 13.44
C LEU A 176 -17.33 7.90 12.05
N PRO A 177 -17.26 9.15 11.54
CA PRO A 177 -17.47 9.43 10.13
C PRO A 177 -16.55 8.60 9.23
N TYR A 178 -16.96 8.32 8.00
CA TYR A 178 -16.24 7.44 7.07
C TYR A 178 -14.77 7.83 6.88
N GLY A 179 -14.48 9.11 6.63
CA GLY A 179 -13.10 9.59 6.46
C GLY A 179 -12.23 9.37 7.71
N ALA A 180 -12.81 9.52 8.93
CA ALA A 180 -12.10 9.22 10.18
C ALA A 180 -11.86 7.72 10.37
N GLN A 181 -12.81 6.86 9.97
CA GLN A 181 -12.61 5.41 9.96
C GLN A 181 -11.45 5.03 9.03
N ARG A 182 -11.35 5.65 7.85
CA ARG A 182 -10.28 5.40 6.89
C ARG A 182 -8.92 5.81 7.46
N ARG A 183 -8.85 6.99 8.10
CA ARG A 183 -7.62 7.43 8.79
C ARG A 183 -7.21 6.44 9.89
N LEU A 184 -8.17 5.95 10.67
CA LEU A 184 -7.91 4.95 11.70
C LEU A 184 -7.38 3.62 11.13
N GLU A 185 -7.89 3.19 9.97
CA GLU A 185 -7.37 1.99 9.29
C GLU A 185 -5.89 2.17 8.88
N ILE A 186 -5.53 3.36 8.37
CA ILE A 186 -4.14 3.70 8.04
C ILE A 186 -3.27 3.71 9.31
N MET A 187 -3.73 4.36 10.40
CA MET A 187 -3.02 4.36 11.68
C MET A 187 -2.76 2.94 12.20
N ARG A 188 -3.75 2.05 12.09
CA ARG A 188 -3.58 0.65 12.50
C ARG A 188 -2.55 -0.09 11.63
N ALA A 189 -2.49 0.20 10.33
CA ALA A 189 -1.46 -0.35 9.45
C ALA A 189 -0.07 0.19 9.84
N LEU A 190 0.07 1.49 10.11
CA LEU A 190 1.31 2.13 10.57
C LEU A 190 1.78 1.62 11.93
N ALA A 191 0.85 1.24 12.80
CA ALA A 191 1.17 0.67 14.11
C ALA A 191 2.03 -0.61 14.02
N THR A 192 1.97 -1.34 12.90
CA THR A 192 2.85 -2.50 12.66
C THR A 192 4.30 -2.11 12.30
N SER A 193 4.63 -0.80 12.27
CA SER A 193 5.94 -0.26 11.88
C SER A 193 6.42 -0.77 10.53
N PRO A 194 5.63 -0.57 9.47
CA PRO A 194 5.97 -1.09 8.14
C PRO A 194 7.14 -0.32 7.53
N LYS A 195 7.83 -0.97 6.57
CA LYS A 195 8.78 -0.35 5.65
C LYS A 195 8.11 0.00 4.31
N LEU A 196 7.03 -0.72 3.97
CA LEU A 196 6.21 -0.52 2.78
C LEU A 196 4.74 -0.54 3.18
N LEU A 197 4.04 0.56 2.92
CA LEU A 197 2.62 0.70 3.14
C LEU A 197 1.86 0.61 1.82
N LEU A 198 0.96 -0.35 1.70
CA LEU A 198 0.09 -0.56 0.56
C LEU A 198 -1.28 0.06 0.85
N LEU A 199 -1.67 1.09 0.10
CA LEU A 199 -2.95 1.79 0.24
C LEU A 199 -3.87 1.43 -0.93
N ASP A 200 -5.00 0.80 -0.62
CA ASP A 200 -5.99 0.34 -1.62
C ASP A 200 -7.16 1.31 -1.64
N GLU A 201 -7.19 2.20 -2.63
CA GLU A 201 -8.17 3.28 -2.83
C GLU A 201 -8.42 4.09 -1.55
N PRO A 202 -7.37 4.73 -0.96
CA PRO A 202 -7.47 5.36 0.33
C PRO A 202 -8.43 6.57 0.36
N ALA A 203 -8.66 7.25 -0.77
CA ALA A 203 -9.56 8.41 -0.88
C ALA A 203 -11.00 8.04 -1.29
N ALA A 204 -11.31 6.75 -1.51
CA ALA A 204 -12.64 6.34 -1.94
C ALA A 204 -13.72 6.83 -0.97
N GLY A 205 -14.73 7.53 -1.50
CA GLY A 205 -15.86 8.06 -0.71
C GLY A 205 -15.56 9.33 0.11
N MET A 206 -14.38 9.92 -0.04
CA MET A 206 -14.02 11.20 0.57
C MET A 206 -14.43 12.38 -0.30
N ASN A 207 -14.73 13.51 0.34
CA ASN A 207 -14.92 14.78 -0.35
C ASN A 207 -13.55 15.41 -0.71
N PRO A 208 -13.50 16.45 -1.59
CA PRO A 208 -12.22 17.04 -2.02
C PRO A 208 -11.35 17.59 -0.89
N SER A 209 -11.95 18.12 0.18
CA SER A 209 -11.20 18.64 1.35
C SER A 209 -10.57 17.48 2.14
N GLU A 210 -11.31 16.41 2.37
CA GLU A 210 -10.81 15.19 3.02
C GLU A 210 -9.70 14.52 2.21
N THR A 211 -9.84 14.50 0.88
CA THR A 211 -8.82 13.97 -0.03
C THR A 211 -7.53 14.79 0.04
N ALA A 212 -7.63 16.12 0.09
CA ALA A 212 -6.47 17.00 0.23
C ALA A 212 -5.75 16.80 1.58
N GLU A 213 -6.51 16.69 2.68
CA GLU A 213 -5.97 16.40 4.01
C GLU A 213 -5.29 15.01 4.05
N LEU A 214 -5.91 14.00 3.46
CA LEU A 214 -5.32 12.67 3.34
C LEU A 214 -4.02 12.68 2.53
N THR A 215 -4.00 13.42 1.42
CA THR A 215 -2.83 13.58 0.56
C THR A 215 -1.64 14.12 1.34
N GLU A 216 -1.85 15.18 2.11
CA GLU A 216 -0.80 15.77 2.95
C GLU A 216 -0.37 14.81 4.07
N THR A 217 -1.33 14.11 4.66
CA THR A 217 -1.07 13.09 5.69
C THR A 217 -0.19 11.96 5.13
N ILE A 218 -0.45 11.47 3.90
CA ILE A 218 0.37 10.42 3.29
C ILE A 218 1.82 10.90 3.05
N ARG A 219 2.03 12.15 2.60
CA ARG A 219 3.38 12.72 2.45
C ARG A 219 4.10 12.77 3.80
N ARG A 220 3.41 13.28 4.81
CA ARG A 220 3.93 13.38 6.17
C ARG A 220 4.31 12.01 6.74
N ILE A 221 3.47 11.00 6.56
CA ILE A 221 3.75 9.62 6.97
C ILE A 221 5.02 9.09 6.28
N ARG A 222 5.14 9.25 4.94
CA ARG A 222 6.32 8.83 4.20
C ARG A 222 7.59 9.44 4.80
N ASP A 223 7.57 10.75 5.10
CA ASP A 223 8.73 11.49 5.58
C ASP A 223 9.05 11.19 7.04
N GLU A 224 8.05 11.23 7.95
CA GLU A 224 8.26 11.02 9.39
C GLU A 224 8.62 9.57 9.74
N PHE A 225 8.01 8.60 9.07
CA PHE A 225 8.31 7.18 9.30
C PHE A 225 9.40 6.63 8.36
N ASN A 226 9.87 7.41 7.40
CA ASN A 226 10.86 7.01 6.39
C ASN A 226 10.47 5.68 5.73
N ILE A 227 9.24 5.59 5.25
CA ILE A 227 8.67 4.40 4.61
C ILE A 227 8.35 4.65 3.13
N ALA A 228 8.31 3.58 2.36
CA ALA A 228 7.72 3.62 1.02
C ALA A 228 6.20 3.48 1.09
N VAL A 229 5.51 4.14 0.17
CA VAL A 229 4.06 4.00 0.00
C VAL A 229 3.77 3.59 -1.44
N LEU A 230 3.01 2.52 -1.62
CA LEU A 230 2.42 2.15 -2.90
C LEU A 230 0.91 2.28 -2.80
N LEU A 231 0.33 3.11 -3.64
CA LEU A 231 -1.11 3.31 -3.64
C LEU A 231 -1.76 2.85 -4.95
N ILE A 232 -2.92 2.22 -4.83
CA ILE A 232 -3.87 2.05 -5.92
C ILE A 232 -4.89 3.16 -5.79
N GLU A 233 -5.10 3.92 -6.84
CA GLU A 233 -6.10 4.98 -6.91
C GLU A 233 -6.65 5.13 -8.33
N HIS A 234 -7.86 5.65 -8.42
CA HIS A 234 -8.50 6.06 -9.67
C HIS A 234 -8.75 7.58 -9.72
N ASP A 235 -8.59 8.28 -8.59
CA ASP A 235 -8.55 9.75 -8.57
C ASP A 235 -7.20 10.23 -9.09
N MET A 236 -7.21 10.66 -10.35
CA MET A 236 -6.00 11.13 -11.01
C MET A 236 -5.44 12.40 -10.40
N SER A 237 -6.27 13.23 -9.76
CA SER A 237 -5.81 14.46 -9.09
C SER A 237 -4.92 14.12 -7.91
N LEU A 238 -5.33 13.14 -7.10
CA LEU A 238 -4.54 12.64 -5.98
C LEU A 238 -3.25 12.00 -6.50
N VAL A 239 -3.35 11.07 -7.46
CA VAL A 239 -2.19 10.34 -7.99
C VAL A 239 -1.14 11.29 -8.53
N MET A 240 -1.54 12.21 -9.43
CA MET A 240 -0.63 13.19 -10.04
C MET A 240 -0.08 14.20 -9.03
N GLY A 241 -0.81 14.45 -7.94
CA GLY A 241 -0.40 15.40 -6.89
C GLY A 241 0.59 14.82 -5.89
N ILE A 242 0.65 13.50 -5.69
CA ILE A 242 1.42 12.89 -4.60
C ILE A 242 2.49 11.90 -5.07
N CYS A 243 2.24 11.15 -6.15
CA CYS A 243 3.16 10.11 -6.61
C CYS A 243 4.40 10.72 -7.26
N GLU A 244 5.54 10.13 -6.97
CA GLU A 244 6.82 10.46 -7.60
C GLU A 244 7.05 9.60 -8.84
N GLY A 245 6.53 8.37 -8.83
CA GLY A 245 6.52 7.44 -9.95
C GLY A 245 5.18 6.73 -10.06
N ILE A 246 4.78 6.40 -11.28
CA ILE A 246 3.52 5.75 -11.57
C ILE A 246 3.76 4.56 -12.51
N ALA A 247 3.18 3.41 -12.18
CA ALA A 247 3.06 2.26 -13.06
C ALA A 247 1.59 2.13 -13.50
N VAL A 248 1.37 1.97 -14.80
CA VAL A 248 0.03 1.81 -15.39
C VAL A 248 -0.18 0.37 -15.79
N LEU A 249 -1.19 -0.25 -15.19
CA LEU A 249 -1.57 -1.63 -15.42
C LEU A 249 -2.78 -1.68 -16.37
N ASN A 250 -2.73 -2.56 -17.38
CA ASN A 250 -3.87 -2.86 -18.23
C ASN A 250 -3.86 -4.36 -18.59
N PHE A 251 -5.00 -5.04 -18.43
CA PHE A 251 -5.13 -6.49 -18.66
C PHE A 251 -3.96 -7.33 -18.08
N GLY A 252 -3.60 -7.06 -16.82
CA GLY A 252 -2.56 -7.79 -16.08
C GLY A 252 -1.13 -7.46 -16.46
N ARG A 253 -0.88 -6.52 -17.38
CA ARG A 253 0.45 -6.11 -17.84
C ARG A 253 0.70 -4.63 -17.60
N ILE A 254 1.93 -4.26 -17.28
CA ILE A 254 2.34 -2.86 -17.23
C ILE A 254 2.46 -2.33 -18.67
N ILE A 255 1.71 -1.27 -18.97
CA ILE A 255 1.73 -0.62 -20.28
C ILE A 255 2.57 0.66 -20.31
N ALA A 256 2.80 1.27 -19.14
CA ALA A 256 3.64 2.46 -19.00
C ALA A 256 4.20 2.56 -17.59
N LYS A 257 5.36 3.18 -17.46
CA LYS A 257 6.01 3.59 -16.22
C LYS A 257 6.63 4.96 -16.43
N GLY A 258 6.62 5.80 -15.40
CA GLY A 258 7.27 7.10 -15.46
C GLY A 258 6.79 8.04 -14.37
N THR A 259 7.23 9.29 -14.47
CA THR A 259 6.77 10.40 -13.65
C THR A 259 5.30 10.74 -13.96
N PRO A 260 4.61 11.47 -13.09
CA PRO A 260 3.24 11.92 -13.34
C PRO A 260 3.06 12.63 -14.69
N ASP A 261 4.01 13.50 -15.07
CA ASP A 261 3.94 14.24 -16.33
C ASP A 261 4.12 13.34 -17.57
N GLU A 262 5.01 12.35 -17.50
CA GLU A 262 5.19 11.36 -18.57
C GLU A 262 3.94 10.50 -18.74
N ILE A 263 3.32 10.07 -17.63
CA ILE A 263 2.11 9.24 -17.66
C ILE A 263 0.91 10.02 -18.18
N ARG A 264 0.75 11.30 -17.78
CA ARG A 264 -0.35 12.17 -18.23
C ARG A 264 -0.37 12.33 -19.75
N ASN A 265 0.81 12.40 -20.37
CA ASN A 265 0.96 12.64 -21.81
C ASN A 265 1.15 11.36 -22.62
N ASN A 266 1.11 10.19 -21.99
CA ASN A 266 1.36 8.93 -22.68
C ASN A 266 0.15 8.47 -23.49
N PRO A 267 0.26 8.34 -24.86
CA PRO A 267 -0.87 7.95 -25.70
C PRO A 267 -1.47 6.58 -25.37
N GLN A 268 -0.65 5.61 -24.93
CA GLN A 268 -1.14 4.28 -24.54
C GLN A 268 -1.98 4.33 -23.26
N VAL A 269 -1.61 5.21 -22.33
CA VAL A 269 -2.37 5.43 -21.10
C VAL A 269 -3.72 6.09 -21.42
N ILE A 270 -3.69 7.12 -22.26
CA ILE A 270 -4.91 7.83 -22.70
C ILE A 270 -5.86 6.85 -23.41
N GLU A 271 -5.35 6.02 -24.33
CA GLU A 271 -6.13 5.00 -25.03
C GLU A 271 -6.73 3.95 -24.06
N ALA A 272 -5.97 3.53 -23.06
CA ALA A 272 -6.44 2.54 -22.07
C ALA A 272 -7.62 3.04 -21.22
N TYR A 273 -7.69 4.35 -20.96
CA TYR A 273 -8.76 4.96 -20.15
C TYR A 273 -9.96 5.42 -20.98
N LEU A 274 -9.73 5.93 -22.19
CA LEU A 274 -10.78 6.50 -23.03
C LEU A 274 -11.35 5.50 -24.06
N GLY A 275 -10.71 4.33 -24.24
CA GLY A 275 -10.98 3.42 -25.33
C GLY A 275 -10.37 3.92 -26.66
N LYS A 276 -10.27 3.01 -27.64
CA LYS A 276 -9.89 3.43 -29.00
C LYS A 276 -10.93 4.40 -29.53
N LYS A 277 -10.49 5.59 -29.97
CA LYS A 277 -11.31 6.36 -30.90
C LYS A 277 -11.43 5.50 -32.17
N GLU A 278 -12.62 4.99 -32.42
CA GLU A 278 -12.98 4.47 -33.74
C GLU A 278 -12.82 5.64 -34.74
N GLY A 279 -11.82 5.52 -35.60
CA GLY A 279 -11.60 6.41 -36.72
C GLY A 279 -12.31 5.89 -37.96
#